data_deb2e98c33258cd063ab1247870506b9
#
_entry.id   deb2e98c33258cd063ab1247870506b9
#
_cell.length_a   1.000
_cell.length_b   1.000
_cell.length_c   1.000
_cell.angle_alpha   90.00
_cell.angle_beta   90.00
_cell.angle_gamma   90.00
#
_symmetry.space_group_name_H-M   'P 1'
#
loop_
_entity.id
_entity.type
_entity.pdbx_description
1 polymer ?
#
loop_
_entity_poly.entity_id
_entity_poly.type
_entity_poly.pdbx_seq_one_letter_code
_entity_poly.pdbx_strand_id
1 'polypeptide(L)'
;TQIKEVAEAVEQLFHVLIRQSERYKNVLMPGYTHLQIAMPSSFGLWFGAYAESLMDDMLFLQAAFKMCNRNPLGSAAGYGSSFPLNRTMTTDLLGFDSMNYNVVYAQMGRGKMERNVAFALATIAGTISKLAFDACMFNSQNFGFVKLPDDCTTGSSIMPHKKNPDVFELTRAKCNKLQSLPQQIMMIANNLPSGYFRDLQIIKEVFLPAFQELKD
;
A
#
# COMPACT_ATOMS: atom_id res chain seq x y z
N THR A 1 14.59 -1.14 2.45
CA THR A 1 14.50 0.32 2.49
C THR A 1 13.09 0.77 2.13
N GLN A 2 12.58 0.60 0.91
CA GLN A 2 11.27 1.10 0.46
C GLN A 2 10.07 0.63 1.29
N ILE A 3 10.04 -0.65 1.72
CA ILE A 3 8.96 -1.13 2.62
C ILE A 3 8.96 -0.35 3.95
N LYS A 4 10.14 -0.03 4.51
CA LYS A 4 10.24 0.76 5.73
C LYS A 4 9.74 2.20 5.52
N GLU A 5 10.08 2.81 4.40
CA GLU A 5 9.60 4.15 4.04
C GLU A 5 8.08 4.20 3.88
N VAL A 6 7.48 3.17 3.27
CA VAL A 6 6.01 3.03 3.21
C VAL A 6 5.42 2.87 4.61
N ALA A 7 6.05 2.05 5.47
CA ALA A 7 5.58 1.87 6.84
C ALA A 7 5.60 3.18 7.62
N GLU A 8 6.67 3.98 7.50
CA GLU A 8 6.79 5.30 8.12
C GLU A 8 5.72 6.28 7.59
N ALA A 9 5.43 6.27 6.28
CA ALA A 9 4.39 7.11 5.71
C ALA A 9 2.98 6.72 6.20
N VAL A 10 2.69 5.42 6.29
CA VAL A 10 1.42 4.92 6.84
C VAL A 10 1.29 5.25 8.32
N GLU A 11 2.37 5.14 9.10
CA GLU A 11 2.39 5.55 10.51
C GLU A 11 2.06 7.05 10.67
N GLN A 12 2.62 7.90 9.82
CA GLN A 12 2.30 9.33 9.82
C GLN A 12 0.81 9.57 9.54
N LEU A 13 0.24 8.91 8.52
CA LEU A 13 -1.18 9.00 8.21
C LEU A 13 -2.04 8.49 9.38
N PHE A 14 -1.68 7.35 9.98
CA PHE A 14 -2.34 6.81 11.15
C PHE A 14 -2.41 7.84 12.29
N HIS A 15 -1.28 8.47 12.62
CA HIS A 15 -1.27 9.50 13.66
C HIS A 15 -2.09 10.74 13.31
N VAL A 16 -2.17 11.12 12.03
CA VAL A 16 -3.09 12.18 11.59
C VAL A 16 -4.53 11.77 11.85
N LEU A 17 -4.92 10.56 11.44
CA LEU A 17 -6.29 10.05 11.62
C LEU A 17 -6.68 9.95 13.10
N ILE A 18 -5.78 9.47 13.96
CA ILE A 18 -6.02 9.43 15.42
C ILE A 18 -6.20 10.83 16.00
N ARG A 19 -5.36 11.79 15.61
CA ARG A 19 -5.54 13.19 16.05
C ARG A 19 -6.87 13.77 15.58
N GLN A 20 -7.29 13.49 14.35
CA GLN A 20 -8.58 13.95 13.84
C GLN A 20 -9.75 13.24 14.54
N SER A 21 -9.61 11.94 14.80
CA SER A 21 -10.59 11.16 15.56
C SER A 21 -10.84 11.79 16.94
N GLU A 22 -9.77 12.06 17.69
CA GLU A 22 -9.88 12.67 19.01
C GLU A 22 -10.43 14.11 18.96
N ARG A 23 -9.97 14.91 17.97
CA ARG A 23 -10.42 16.29 17.79
C ARG A 23 -11.93 16.40 17.50
N TYR A 24 -12.46 15.47 16.70
CA TYR A 24 -13.84 15.51 16.23
C TYR A 24 -14.76 14.45 16.85
N LYS A 25 -14.36 13.82 17.95
CA LYS A 25 -15.12 12.76 18.61
C LYS A 25 -16.55 13.16 19.01
N ASN A 26 -16.76 14.44 19.32
CA ASN A 26 -18.05 14.99 19.73
C ASN A 26 -18.81 15.68 18.58
N VAL A 27 -18.26 15.68 17.37
CA VAL A 27 -18.94 16.25 16.20
C VAL A 27 -19.77 15.16 15.56
N LEU A 28 -21.08 15.29 15.69
CA LEU A 28 -22.04 14.31 15.16
C LEU A 28 -22.07 14.33 13.62
N MET A 29 -22.24 13.17 13.06
CA MET A 29 -22.58 12.97 11.66
C MET A 29 -23.58 11.82 11.53
N PRO A 30 -24.45 11.82 10.50
CA PRO A 30 -25.30 10.67 10.27
C PRO A 30 -24.48 9.46 9.80
N GLY A 31 -24.73 8.31 10.40
CA GLY A 31 -24.23 7.02 9.89
C GLY A 31 -25.17 6.49 8.81
N TYR A 32 -24.61 6.01 7.71
CA TYR A 32 -25.34 5.54 6.55
C TYR A 32 -25.25 4.02 6.40
N THR A 33 -26.39 3.41 6.02
CA THR A 33 -26.44 2.08 5.42
C THR A 33 -27.21 2.19 4.12
N HIS A 34 -26.74 1.57 3.04
CA HIS A 34 -27.36 1.67 1.70
C HIS A 34 -27.54 3.13 1.21
N LEU A 35 -26.66 4.04 1.63
CA LEU A 35 -26.77 5.49 1.42
C LEU A 35 -28.05 6.11 2.01
N GLN A 36 -28.69 5.42 2.97
CA GLN A 36 -29.81 5.93 3.75
C GLN A 36 -29.33 6.23 5.18
N ILE A 37 -29.87 7.27 5.77
CA ILE A 37 -29.56 7.62 7.17
C ILE A 37 -30.07 6.50 8.07
N ALA A 38 -29.18 5.94 8.89
CA ALA A 38 -29.47 4.80 9.75
C ALA A 38 -29.34 5.13 11.23
N MET A 39 -28.19 5.60 11.67
CA MET A 39 -27.87 5.78 13.08
C MET A 39 -27.07 7.07 13.30
N PRO A 40 -27.14 7.69 14.49
CA PRO A 40 -26.18 8.72 14.88
C PRO A 40 -24.75 8.15 14.91
N SER A 41 -23.79 8.91 14.39
CA SER A 41 -22.38 8.61 14.41
C SER A 41 -21.58 9.88 14.71
N SER A 42 -20.26 9.84 14.60
CA SER A 42 -19.40 11.00 14.75
C SER A 42 -18.23 10.96 13.76
N PHE A 43 -17.69 12.14 13.46
CA PHE A 43 -16.45 12.22 12.68
C PHE A 43 -15.29 11.52 13.38
N GLY A 44 -15.26 11.52 14.72
CA GLY A 44 -14.28 10.76 15.47
C GLY A 44 -14.30 9.27 15.17
N LEU A 45 -15.48 8.66 15.17
CA LEU A 45 -15.63 7.24 14.79
C LEU A 45 -15.23 7.01 13.33
N TRP A 46 -15.59 7.91 12.43
CA TRP A 46 -15.24 7.79 11.01
C TRP A 46 -13.72 7.81 10.78
N PHE A 47 -12.98 8.78 11.36
CA PHE A 47 -11.53 8.82 11.27
C PHE A 47 -10.86 7.62 11.96
N GLY A 48 -11.38 7.23 13.14
CA GLY A 48 -10.86 6.08 13.90
C GLY A 48 -10.98 4.76 13.15
N ALA A 49 -12.07 4.56 12.40
CA ALA A 49 -12.26 3.36 11.58
C ALA A 49 -11.17 3.19 10.51
N TYR A 50 -10.74 4.29 9.87
CA TYR A 50 -9.63 4.24 8.91
C TYR A 50 -8.28 4.02 9.57
N ALA A 51 -8.07 4.58 10.76
CA ALA A 51 -6.87 4.32 11.55
C ALA A 51 -6.76 2.82 11.92
N GLU A 52 -7.85 2.22 12.38
CA GLU A 52 -7.91 0.78 12.71
C GLU A 52 -7.67 -0.09 11.47
N SER A 53 -8.29 0.24 10.34
CA SER A 53 -8.06 -0.47 9.08
C SER A 53 -6.59 -0.43 8.62
N LEU A 54 -5.91 0.72 8.78
CA LEU A 54 -4.48 0.81 8.47
C LEU A 54 -3.61 -0.06 9.39
N MET A 55 -4.01 -0.29 10.64
CA MET A 55 -3.28 -1.22 11.52
C MET A 55 -3.32 -2.65 11.00
N ASP A 56 -4.47 -3.11 10.50
CA ASP A 56 -4.59 -4.43 9.89
C ASP A 56 -3.71 -4.54 8.63
N ASP A 57 -3.72 -3.50 7.79
CA ASP A 57 -2.85 -3.44 6.61
C ASP A 57 -1.36 -3.50 6.98
N MET A 58 -0.96 -2.86 8.09
CA MET A 58 0.41 -2.88 8.58
C MET A 58 0.83 -4.25 9.10
N LEU A 59 -0.06 -5.05 9.69
CA LEU A 59 0.23 -6.44 10.06
C LEU A 59 0.55 -7.27 8.81
N PHE A 60 -0.18 -7.04 7.72
CA PHE A 60 0.08 -7.73 6.46
C PHE A 60 1.40 -7.27 5.83
N LEU A 61 1.71 -5.97 5.84
CA LEU A 61 2.98 -5.43 5.37
C LEU A 61 4.16 -6.00 6.18
N GLN A 62 4.02 -6.12 7.50
CA GLN A 62 5.02 -6.73 8.37
C GLN A 62 5.27 -8.21 8.01
N ALA A 63 4.22 -8.97 7.75
CA ALA A 63 4.35 -10.36 7.31
C ALA A 63 5.08 -10.46 5.96
N ALA A 64 4.74 -9.60 5.00
CA ALA A 64 5.41 -9.52 3.70
C ALA A 64 6.89 -9.15 3.86
N PHE A 65 7.21 -8.18 4.73
CA PHE A 65 8.59 -7.81 5.06
C PHE A 65 9.39 -8.99 5.61
N LYS A 66 8.86 -9.72 6.59
CA LYS A 66 9.53 -10.91 7.17
C LYS A 66 9.80 -11.98 6.12
N MET A 67 8.91 -12.16 5.16
CA MET A 67 9.11 -13.11 4.05
C MET A 67 10.22 -12.67 3.08
N CYS A 68 10.36 -11.36 2.84
CA CYS A 68 11.38 -10.82 1.92
C CYS A 68 12.75 -10.66 2.59
N ASN A 69 12.81 -10.50 3.92
CA ASN A 69 14.04 -10.18 4.64
C ASN A 69 14.92 -11.43 4.84
N ARG A 70 15.17 -12.13 3.73
CA ARG A 70 15.99 -13.34 3.66
C ARG A 70 17.05 -13.20 2.57
N ASN A 71 18.30 -13.48 2.93
CA ASN A 71 19.42 -13.38 2.00
C ASN A 71 19.35 -14.49 0.92
N PRO A 72 19.24 -14.16 -0.38
CA PRO A 72 19.29 -15.13 -1.46
C PRO A 72 20.71 -15.41 -1.98
N LEU A 73 21.70 -14.60 -1.58
CA LEU A 73 23.06 -14.64 -2.15
C LEU A 73 23.74 -15.97 -1.90
N GLY A 74 24.65 -16.34 -2.80
CA GLY A 74 25.36 -17.60 -2.78
C GLY A 74 24.59 -18.78 -3.39
N SER A 75 23.39 -18.54 -3.94
CA SER A 75 22.66 -19.53 -4.75
C SER A 75 23.24 -19.71 -6.15
N ALA A 76 24.21 -18.88 -6.55
CA ALA A 76 24.81 -18.83 -7.88
C ALA A 76 23.72 -18.68 -8.97
N ALA A 77 23.77 -19.48 -10.02
CA ALA A 77 22.73 -19.49 -11.07
C ALA A 77 21.44 -20.23 -10.64
N GLY A 78 21.19 -20.35 -9.34
CA GLY A 78 19.99 -20.96 -8.76
C GLY A 78 20.15 -22.43 -8.37
N TYR A 79 21.36 -23.00 -8.48
CA TYR A 79 21.63 -24.41 -8.18
C TYR A 79 22.83 -24.60 -7.26
N GLY A 80 23.34 -23.52 -6.67
CA GLY A 80 24.49 -23.55 -5.77
C GLY A 80 25.82 -23.39 -6.48
N SER A 81 26.90 -23.50 -5.71
CA SER A 81 28.28 -23.38 -6.18
C SER A 81 29.15 -24.43 -5.50
N SER A 82 30.17 -24.90 -6.18
CA SER A 82 31.23 -25.72 -5.61
C SER A 82 32.27 -24.92 -4.82
N PHE A 83 32.25 -23.59 -4.91
CA PHE A 83 33.11 -22.73 -4.09
C PHE A 83 32.63 -22.69 -2.62
N PRO A 84 33.56 -22.61 -1.65
CA PRO A 84 33.23 -22.54 -0.22
C PRO A 84 32.69 -21.15 0.16
N LEU A 85 31.47 -20.85 -0.26
CA LEU A 85 30.80 -19.57 0.02
C LEU A 85 30.27 -19.54 1.46
N ASN A 86 30.62 -18.51 2.22
CA ASN A 86 30.09 -18.30 3.54
C ASN A 86 28.80 -17.47 3.50
N ARG A 87 27.69 -18.15 3.31
CA ARG A 87 26.37 -17.52 3.21
C ARG A 87 25.85 -16.93 4.53
N THR A 88 26.29 -17.49 5.66
CA THR A 88 25.97 -16.92 6.98
C THR A 88 26.62 -15.55 7.14
N MET A 89 27.91 -15.44 6.86
CA MET A 89 28.62 -14.18 6.94
C MET A 89 28.00 -13.09 6.06
N THR A 90 27.61 -13.42 4.82
CA THR A 90 26.96 -12.44 3.95
C THR A 90 25.56 -12.05 4.43
N THR A 91 24.84 -12.95 5.10
CA THR A 91 23.55 -12.68 5.73
C THR A 91 23.70 -11.66 6.86
N ASP A 92 24.67 -11.89 7.74
CA ASP A 92 24.95 -11.03 8.90
C ASP A 92 25.43 -9.64 8.47
N LEU A 93 26.41 -9.59 7.54
CA LEU A 93 26.97 -8.33 7.04
C LEU A 93 25.94 -7.46 6.30
N LEU A 94 24.96 -8.06 5.64
CA LEU A 94 23.88 -7.34 4.93
C LEU A 94 22.68 -7.03 5.81
N GLY A 95 22.66 -7.54 7.04
CA GLY A 95 21.60 -7.29 8.00
C GLY A 95 20.26 -7.94 7.64
N PHE A 96 20.29 -9.11 6.99
CA PHE A 96 19.11 -9.93 6.78
C PHE A 96 18.79 -10.73 8.06
N ASP A 97 17.50 -10.96 8.33
CA ASP A 97 17.05 -11.77 9.47
C ASP A 97 17.44 -13.25 9.33
N SER A 98 17.52 -13.73 8.10
CA SER A 98 17.84 -15.12 7.78
C SER A 98 18.29 -15.26 6.33
N MET A 99 18.50 -16.50 5.86
CA MET A 99 18.79 -16.77 4.46
C MET A 99 17.75 -17.70 3.84
N ASN A 100 17.68 -17.71 2.53
CA ASN A 100 17.02 -18.76 1.77
C ASN A 100 17.96 -19.99 1.75
N TYR A 101 17.70 -20.97 2.61
CA TYR A 101 18.58 -22.14 2.80
C TYR A 101 18.70 -22.97 1.53
N ASN A 102 17.58 -23.22 0.86
CA ASN A 102 17.56 -23.97 -0.41
C ASN A 102 17.93 -23.04 -1.56
N VAL A 103 19.02 -23.35 -2.28
CA VAL A 103 19.52 -22.52 -3.38
C VAL A 103 18.60 -22.45 -4.58
N VAL A 104 17.82 -23.51 -4.84
CA VAL A 104 16.81 -23.52 -5.92
C VAL A 104 15.67 -22.58 -5.53
N TYR A 105 15.22 -22.64 -4.29
CA TYR A 105 14.18 -21.74 -3.80
C TYR A 105 14.61 -20.27 -3.82
N ALA A 106 15.88 -19.98 -3.52
CA ALA A 106 16.41 -18.60 -3.61
C ALA A 106 16.19 -17.98 -5.00
N GLN A 107 16.25 -18.78 -6.06
CA GLN A 107 16.00 -18.35 -7.43
C GLN A 107 14.51 -18.39 -7.79
N MET A 108 13.82 -19.50 -7.53
CA MET A 108 12.40 -19.64 -7.87
C MET A 108 11.47 -18.79 -7.00
N GLY A 109 11.98 -18.23 -5.92
CA GLY A 109 11.27 -17.25 -5.08
C GLY A 109 11.06 -15.89 -5.75
N ARG A 110 11.74 -15.61 -6.86
CA ARG A 110 11.52 -14.40 -7.68
C ARG A 110 10.09 -14.37 -8.22
N GLY A 111 9.50 -13.19 -8.25
CA GLY A 111 8.08 -13.01 -8.55
C GLY A 111 7.15 -13.30 -7.37
N LYS A 112 7.44 -14.32 -6.55
CA LYS A 112 6.65 -14.63 -5.35
C LYS A 112 6.83 -13.59 -4.25
N MET A 113 8.04 -13.14 -3.98
CA MET A 113 8.32 -12.14 -2.97
C MET A 113 7.75 -10.79 -3.36
N GLU A 114 7.97 -10.37 -4.61
CA GLU A 114 7.43 -9.15 -5.17
C GLU A 114 5.89 -9.14 -5.12
N ARG A 115 5.26 -10.26 -5.46
CA ARG A 115 3.80 -10.42 -5.37
C ARG A 115 3.27 -10.28 -3.94
N ASN A 116 3.94 -10.90 -2.96
CA ASN A 116 3.49 -10.82 -1.56
C ASN A 116 3.57 -9.38 -1.03
N VAL A 117 4.63 -8.65 -1.37
CA VAL A 117 4.72 -7.23 -1.05
C VAL A 117 3.67 -6.42 -1.80
N ALA A 118 3.44 -6.72 -3.08
CA ALA A 118 2.42 -6.04 -3.87
C ALA A 118 1.01 -6.20 -3.29
N PHE A 119 0.67 -7.38 -2.75
CA PHE A 119 -0.59 -7.58 -2.03
C PHE A 119 -0.68 -6.68 -0.80
N ALA A 120 0.39 -6.55 -0.01
CA ALA A 120 0.39 -5.66 1.15
C ALA A 120 0.26 -4.17 0.74
N LEU A 121 0.92 -3.74 -0.35
CA LEU A 121 0.74 -2.39 -0.87
C LEU A 121 -0.69 -2.16 -1.38
N ALA A 122 -1.29 -3.18 -2.00
CA ALA A 122 -2.65 -3.11 -2.53
C ALA A 122 -3.72 -3.00 -1.43
N THR A 123 -3.54 -3.65 -0.28
CA THR A 123 -4.48 -3.50 0.86
C THR A 123 -4.42 -2.09 1.43
N ILE A 124 -3.24 -1.53 1.66
CA ILE A 124 -3.06 -0.14 2.09
C ILE A 124 -3.73 0.82 1.08
N ALA A 125 -3.46 0.64 -0.21
CA ALA A 125 -4.09 1.43 -1.26
C ALA A 125 -5.62 1.29 -1.25
N GLY A 126 -6.16 0.13 -0.94
CA GLY A 126 -7.60 -0.10 -0.80
C GLY A 126 -8.22 0.73 0.32
N THR A 127 -7.58 0.75 1.49
CA THR A 127 -8.01 1.57 2.64
C THR A 127 -7.95 3.07 2.30
N ILE A 128 -6.86 3.54 1.70
CA ILE A 128 -6.71 4.96 1.31
C ILE A 128 -7.72 5.33 0.22
N SER A 129 -7.95 4.47 -0.77
CA SER A 129 -8.95 4.70 -1.82
C SER A 129 -10.35 4.89 -1.25
N LYS A 130 -10.72 4.09 -0.24
CA LYS A 130 -12.01 4.20 0.43
C LYS A 130 -12.14 5.50 1.22
N LEU A 131 -11.10 5.89 1.94
CA LEU A 131 -11.05 7.18 2.64
C LEU A 131 -11.21 8.35 1.65
N ALA A 132 -10.50 8.30 0.52
CA ALA A 132 -10.57 9.33 -0.52
C ALA A 132 -11.95 9.40 -1.16
N PHE A 133 -12.62 8.25 -1.38
CA PHE A 133 -13.99 8.20 -1.86
C PHE A 133 -14.96 8.87 -0.87
N ASP A 134 -14.88 8.52 0.41
CA ASP A 134 -15.73 9.13 1.44
C ASP A 134 -15.50 10.64 1.54
N ALA A 135 -14.24 11.09 1.47
CA ALA A 135 -13.91 12.51 1.48
C ALA A 135 -14.55 13.26 0.30
N CYS A 136 -14.51 12.70 -0.92
CA CYS A 136 -15.19 13.26 -2.09
C CYS A 136 -16.70 13.32 -1.89
N MET A 137 -17.30 12.23 -1.39
CA MET A 137 -18.73 12.13 -1.16
C MET A 137 -19.19 13.16 -0.11
N PHE A 138 -18.48 13.23 1.03
CA PHE A 138 -18.85 14.16 2.11
C PHE A 138 -18.54 15.62 1.79
N ASN A 139 -17.64 15.88 0.85
CA ASN A 139 -17.39 17.23 0.32
C ASN A 139 -18.43 17.66 -0.74
N SER A 140 -19.19 16.73 -1.30
CA SER A 140 -20.17 17.04 -2.34
C SER A 140 -21.27 17.99 -1.82
N GLN A 141 -21.88 18.74 -2.75
CA GLN A 141 -22.95 19.70 -2.42
C GLN A 141 -24.17 19.05 -1.76
N ASN A 142 -24.42 17.75 -2.02
CA ASN A 142 -25.54 17.03 -1.43
C ASN A 142 -25.31 16.67 0.04
N PHE A 143 -24.05 16.41 0.44
CA PHE A 143 -23.70 16.09 1.83
C PHE A 143 -23.18 17.30 2.58
N GLY A 144 -22.18 17.99 2.04
CA GLY A 144 -21.63 19.22 2.63
C GLY A 144 -21.04 19.04 4.03
N PHE A 145 -20.65 17.81 4.42
CA PHE A 145 -20.15 17.51 5.77
C PHE A 145 -18.70 17.92 5.96
N VAL A 146 -17.94 17.92 4.87
CA VAL A 146 -16.53 18.27 4.85
C VAL A 146 -16.31 19.39 3.87
N LYS A 147 -15.52 20.39 4.27
CA LYS A 147 -15.04 21.45 3.38
C LYS A 147 -13.53 21.32 3.27
N LEU A 148 -13.04 21.23 2.04
CA LEU A 148 -11.62 21.16 1.77
C LEU A 148 -11.01 22.56 1.70
N PRO A 149 -9.75 22.75 2.11
CA PRO A 149 -9.00 23.96 1.89
C PRO A 149 -8.85 24.28 0.39
N ASP A 150 -8.68 25.54 0.05
CA ASP A 150 -8.62 25.99 -1.33
C ASP A 150 -7.41 25.43 -2.10
N ASP A 151 -6.30 25.20 -1.41
CA ASP A 151 -5.09 24.58 -1.94
C ASP A 151 -5.21 23.07 -2.24
N CYS A 152 -6.26 22.43 -1.71
CA CYS A 152 -6.61 21.04 -1.98
C CYS A 152 -7.74 20.89 -3.00
N THR A 153 -8.13 21.96 -3.69
CA THR A 153 -9.23 21.99 -4.64
C THR A 153 -8.84 22.69 -5.92
N THR A 154 -9.46 22.30 -7.04
CA THR A 154 -9.36 23.07 -8.29
C THR A 154 -10.66 23.77 -8.59
N GLY A 155 -10.53 24.98 -9.15
CA GLY A 155 -11.67 25.77 -9.61
C GLY A 155 -12.10 25.40 -11.02
N SER A 156 -13.16 26.07 -11.47
CA SER A 156 -13.58 26.06 -12.87
C SER A 156 -13.46 27.47 -13.45
N SER A 157 -12.91 27.59 -14.65
CA SER A 157 -12.83 28.89 -15.35
C SER A 157 -14.20 29.45 -15.74
N ILE A 158 -15.21 28.58 -15.85
CA ILE A 158 -16.58 28.92 -16.25
C ILE A 158 -17.51 29.05 -15.04
N MET A 159 -17.23 28.31 -13.95
CA MET A 159 -18.07 28.28 -12.73
C MET A 159 -17.22 28.66 -11.51
N PRO A 160 -17.07 29.96 -11.18
CA PRO A 160 -16.15 30.40 -10.15
C PRO A 160 -16.50 29.91 -8.72
N HIS A 161 -17.74 29.47 -8.51
CA HIS A 161 -18.20 28.91 -7.23
C HIS A 161 -17.87 27.42 -7.07
N LYS A 162 -17.41 26.75 -8.13
CA LYS A 162 -17.16 25.30 -8.14
C LYS A 162 -15.75 25.01 -7.61
N LYS A 163 -15.67 24.15 -6.60
CA LYS A 163 -14.42 23.64 -6.02
C LYS A 163 -14.44 22.10 -6.11
N ASN A 164 -13.49 21.57 -6.86
CA ASN A 164 -13.40 20.13 -7.11
C ASN A 164 -12.41 19.50 -6.12
N PRO A 165 -12.69 18.32 -5.55
CA PRO A 165 -11.81 17.62 -4.60
C PRO A 165 -10.71 16.82 -5.34
N ASP A 166 -9.99 17.46 -6.27
CA ASP A 166 -9.07 16.80 -7.21
C ASP A 166 -7.99 15.97 -6.52
N VAL A 167 -7.48 16.44 -5.39
CA VAL A 167 -6.48 15.69 -4.61
C VAL A 167 -7.03 14.31 -4.22
N PHE A 168 -8.26 14.25 -3.70
CA PHE A 168 -8.87 12.99 -3.31
C PHE A 168 -9.31 12.15 -4.51
N GLU A 169 -9.72 12.77 -5.61
CA GLU A 169 -10.04 12.05 -6.84
C GLU A 169 -8.81 11.36 -7.43
N LEU A 170 -7.67 12.07 -7.49
CA LEU A 170 -6.40 11.53 -7.97
C LEU A 170 -5.85 10.48 -7.01
N THR A 171 -5.92 10.70 -5.70
CA THR A 171 -5.54 9.71 -4.70
C THR A 171 -6.33 8.42 -4.88
N ARG A 172 -7.66 8.50 -5.01
CA ARG A 172 -8.51 7.34 -5.27
C ARG A 172 -8.11 6.61 -6.56
N ALA A 173 -7.87 7.34 -7.64
CA ALA A 173 -7.51 6.76 -8.92
C ALA A 173 -6.14 6.06 -8.89
N LYS A 174 -5.11 6.69 -8.29
CA LYS A 174 -3.79 6.09 -8.07
C LYS A 174 -3.89 4.83 -7.20
N CYS A 175 -4.60 4.89 -6.08
CA CYS A 175 -4.81 3.75 -5.20
C CYS A 175 -5.57 2.61 -5.88
N ASN A 176 -6.58 2.90 -6.69
CA ASN A 176 -7.28 1.88 -7.48
C ASN A 176 -6.35 1.21 -8.51
N LYS A 177 -5.47 1.98 -9.15
CA LYS A 177 -4.44 1.44 -10.04
C LYS A 177 -3.47 0.52 -9.28
N LEU A 178 -3.00 0.93 -8.09
CA LEU A 178 -2.10 0.12 -7.26
C LEU A 178 -2.71 -1.22 -6.82
N GLN A 179 -4.02 -1.30 -6.65
CA GLN A 179 -4.71 -2.55 -6.32
C GLN A 179 -4.60 -3.61 -7.43
N SER A 180 -4.28 -3.23 -8.68
CA SER A 180 -4.04 -4.17 -9.76
C SER A 180 -2.61 -4.78 -9.77
N LEU A 181 -1.68 -4.21 -8.99
CA LEU A 181 -0.27 -4.59 -9.01
C LEU A 181 -0.01 -6.08 -8.73
N PRO A 182 -0.63 -6.73 -7.72
CA PRO A 182 -0.44 -8.15 -7.48
C PRO A 182 -0.81 -9.00 -8.70
N GLN A 183 -1.89 -8.63 -9.38
CA GLN A 183 -2.38 -9.33 -10.57
C GLN A 183 -1.38 -9.20 -11.72
N GLN A 184 -0.83 -8.02 -11.95
CA GLN A 184 0.19 -7.80 -12.99
C GLN A 184 1.42 -8.68 -12.74
N ILE A 185 1.91 -8.74 -11.50
CA ILE A 185 3.07 -9.57 -11.14
C ILE A 185 2.74 -11.06 -11.30
N MET A 186 1.54 -11.49 -10.90
CA MET A 186 1.11 -12.88 -11.10
C MET A 186 1.10 -13.26 -12.58
N MET A 187 0.60 -12.41 -13.45
CA MET A 187 0.53 -12.67 -14.89
C MET A 187 1.94 -12.73 -15.51
N ILE A 188 2.87 -11.86 -15.10
CA ILE A 188 4.26 -11.88 -15.59
C ILE A 188 5.00 -13.14 -15.13
N ALA A 189 4.78 -13.58 -13.88
CA ALA A 189 5.46 -14.73 -13.29
C ALA A 189 4.78 -16.08 -13.59
N ASN A 190 3.66 -16.08 -14.32
CA ASN A 190 2.89 -17.28 -14.59
C ASN A 190 3.59 -18.22 -15.57
N ASN A 191 3.37 -19.53 -15.40
CA ASN A 191 3.89 -20.59 -16.30
C ASN A 191 5.42 -20.67 -16.42
N LEU A 192 6.17 -20.13 -15.46
CA LEU A 192 7.62 -20.25 -15.42
C LEU A 192 8.03 -21.48 -14.60
N PRO A 193 8.84 -22.40 -15.16
CA PRO A 193 9.40 -23.50 -14.38
C PRO A 193 10.46 -23.02 -13.39
N SER A 194 10.98 -23.94 -12.54
CA SER A 194 12.08 -23.63 -11.64
C SER A 194 13.32 -23.16 -12.39
N GLY A 195 14.00 -22.13 -11.86
CA GLY A 195 15.20 -21.57 -12.49
C GLY A 195 15.06 -20.07 -12.76
N TYR A 196 16.00 -19.52 -13.53
CA TYR A 196 16.00 -18.12 -13.92
C TYR A 196 15.41 -17.91 -15.31
N PHE A 197 14.52 -16.95 -15.42
CA PHE A 197 13.91 -16.53 -16.69
C PHE A 197 13.91 -15.00 -16.79
N ARG A 198 14.08 -14.49 -18.02
CA ARG A 198 14.12 -13.04 -18.28
C ARG A 198 12.76 -12.36 -18.09
N ASP A 199 11.66 -13.09 -18.17
CA ASP A 199 10.30 -12.62 -17.89
C ASP A 199 10.23 -11.83 -16.58
N LEU A 200 10.93 -12.30 -15.56
CA LEU A 200 10.99 -11.66 -14.24
C LEU A 200 11.64 -10.27 -14.25
N GLN A 201 12.30 -9.86 -15.32
CA GLN A 201 12.83 -8.49 -15.43
C GLN A 201 11.72 -7.46 -15.59
N ILE A 202 10.61 -7.84 -16.26
CA ILE A 202 9.46 -6.96 -16.48
C ILE A 202 8.77 -6.58 -15.18
N ILE A 203 8.85 -7.41 -14.13
CA ILE A 203 8.30 -7.10 -12.81
C ILE A 203 8.81 -5.75 -12.29
N LYS A 204 10.06 -5.38 -12.58
CA LYS A 204 10.66 -4.13 -12.10
C LYS A 204 9.95 -2.89 -12.61
N GLU A 205 9.38 -2.95 -13.81
CA GLU A 205 8.69 -1.82 -14.45
C GLU A 205 7.42 -1.43 -13.70
N VAL A 206 6.72 -2.42 -13.13
CA VAL A 206 5.46 -2.19 -12.41
C VAL A 206 5.67 -2.12 -10.89
N PHE A 207 6.62 -2.90 -10.34
CA PHE A 207 6.80 -3.06 -8.91
C PHE A 207 7.59 -1.91 -8.26
N LEU A 208 8.69 -1.46 -8.87
CA LEU A 208 9.54 -0.44 -8.25
C LEU A 208 8.87 0.93 -8.16
N PRO A 209 8.15 1.43 -9.16
CA PRO A 209 7.45 2.71 -9.06
C PRO A 209 6.31 2.71 -8.05
N ALA A 210 5.70 1.55 -7.77
CA ALA A 210 4.53 1.42 -6.90
C ALA A 210 4.78 1.92 -5.47
N PHE A 211 6.00 1.79 -4.96
CA PHE A 211 6.36 2.29 -3.63
C PHE A 211 6.29 3.81 -3.55
N GLN A 212 6.78 4.50 -4.59
CA GLN A 212 6.72 5.96 -4.63
C GLN A 212 5.28 6.43 -4.85
N GLU A 213 4.57 5.79 -5.78
CA GLU A 213 3.16 6.13 -6.07
C GLU A 213 2.26 5.97 -4.84
N LEU A 214 2.55 5.02 -3.95
CA LEU A 214 1.79 4.85 -2.71
C LEU A 214 2.16 5.89 -1.63
N LYS A 215 3.41 6.37 -1.62
CA LYS A 215 3.85 7.39 -0.66
C LYS A 215 3.39 8.81 -1.02
N ASP A 216 3.24 9.11 -2.31
CA ASP A 216 2.75 10.38 -2.85
C ASP A 216 1.24 10.59 -2.63
#